data_3fa24caa7b18954f2eba4dce662a4437
#
_entry.id   3fa24caa7b18954f2eba4dce662a4437
#
_cell.length_a   1.000
_cell.length_b   1.000
_cell.length_c   1.000
_cell.angle_alpha   90.00
_cell.angle_beta   90.00
_cell.angle_gamma   90.00
#
_symmetry.space_group_name_H-M   'P 1'
#
loop_
_entity.id
_entity.type
_entity.pdbx_description
1 polymer ?
#
loop_
_entity_poly.entity_id
_entity_poly.type
_entity_poly.pdbx_seq_one_letter_code
_entity_poly.pdbx_strand_id
1 'polypeptide(L)'
;MTAGVATLEIKKENKKFGDRNTFHVIGEGKSKGAFNLFFKVNDHFESYIDEEYLVPWYFIRATREGGFSKDDEVRFNQLTNTASSHTANKSVPAGIQDIISVFYFARSFDFSNVKSGDRFPVKFFLDDSVYVSVIQYTGREEVVIDLGRFRCLKFKPMVVSGNVFSQQYPMDLWISDDENHIPVLLGSAVIVGSVKLELVSYEGLSKPLTSLVGSAVK
;
A
#
# COMPACT_ATOMS: atom_id res chain seq x y z
N MET A 1 2.37 -17.34 -15.43
CA MET A 1 1.73 -16.33 -16.36
C MET A 1 1.49 -15.06 -15.57
N THR A 2 1.94 -13.90 -16.05
CA THR A 2 1.75 -12.61 -15.38
C THR A 2 0.37 -12.06 -15.74
N ALA A 3 -0.50 -11.89 -14.75
CA ALA A 3 -1.86 -11.39 -14.94
C ALA A 3 -1.93 -9.85 -15.02
N GLY A 4 -0.96 -9.14 -14.45
CA GLY A 4 -0.91 -7.69 -14.44
C GLY A 4 0.40 -7.16 -13.89
N VAL A 5 0.51 -5.85 -13.84
CA VAL A 5 1.60 -5.13 -13.17
C VAL A 5 1.03 -3.99 -12.34
N ALA A 6 1.71 -3.66 -11.25
CA ALA A 6 1.48 -2.47 -10.47
C ALA A 6 2.77 -1.67 -10.35
N THR A 7 2.66 -0.35 -10.31
CA THR A 7 3.76 0.57 -10.06
C THR A 7 3.41 1.48 -8.89
N LEU A 8 4.41 1.80 -8.08
CA LEU A 8 4.33 2.84 -7.05
C LEU A 8 5.51 3.78 -7.26
N GLU A 9 5.25 5.04 -7.48
CA GLU A 9 6.26 6.06 -7.73
C GLU A 9 6.10 7.22 -6.73
N ILE A 10 7.21 7.73 -6.19
CA ILE A 10 7.24 8.97 -5.42
C ILE A 10 7.89 10.04 -6.27
N LYS A 11 7.18 11.13 -6.50
CA LYS A 11 7.71 12.33 -7.15
C LYS A 11 7.88 13.43 -6.11
N LYS A 12 9.03 14.11 -6.16
CA LYS A 12 9.18 15.38 -5.47
C LYS A 12 8.56 16.47 -6.33
N GLU A 13 7.45 16.99 -5.88
CA GLU A 13 6.78 18.13 -6.50
C GLU A 13 6.77 19.30 -5.53
N ASN A 14 6.82 20.53 -6.07
CA ASN A 14 6.70 21.74 -5.25
C ASN A 14 5.25 22.08 -4.88
N LYS A 15 4.37 21.06 -4.84
CA LYS A 15 2.98 21.24 -4.44
C LYS A 15 2.87 21.30 -2.94
N LYS A 16 2.24 22.36 -2.45
CA LYS A 16 2.04 22.59 -1.03
C LYS A 16 0.56 22.61 -0.68
N PHE A 17 0.26 22.17 0.54
CA PHE A 17 -1.04 22.33 1.18
C PHE A 17 -0.88 23.23 2.40
N GLY A 18 -1.31 24.52 2.27
CA GLY A 18 -0.89 25.57 3.17
C GLY A 18 0.64 25.74 3.14
N ASP A 19 1.28 25.68 4.31
CA ASP A 19 2.74 25.76 4.42
C ASP A 19 3.46 24.39 4.37
N ARG A 20 2.72 23.31 4.16
CA ARG A 20 3.22 21.93 4.19
C ARG A 20 3.71 21.48 2.82
N ASN A 21 4.97 21.02 2.75
CA ASN A 21 5.51 20.35 1.57
C ASN A 21 4.96 18.91 1.50
N THR A 22 4.80 18.39 0.28
CA THR A 22 4.30 17.03 0.09
C THR A 22 5.13 16.23 -0.90
N PHE A 23 5.21 14.92 -0.64
CA PHE A 23 5.52 13.93 -1.67
C PHE A 23 4.26 13.68 -2.50
N HIS A 24 4.39 13.61 -3.82
CA HIS A 24 3.35 13.13 -4.70
C HIS A 24 3.59 11.65 -4.99
N VAL A 25 2.71 10.80 -4.48
CA VAL A 25 2.77 9.34 -4.69
C VAL A 25 1.74 8.95 -5.72
N ILE A 26 2.19 8.19 -6.73
CA ILE A 26 1.33 7.67 -7.80
C ILE A 26 1.37 6.15 -7.75
N GLY A 27 0.18 5.54 -7.73
CA GLY A 27 -0.02 4.11 -7.83
C GLY A 27 -0.79 3.77 -9.10
N GLU A 28 -0.29 2.87 -9.91
CA GLU A 28 -1.00 2.36 -11.08
C GLU A 28 -1.09 0.83 -11.04
N GLY A 29 -2.24 0.29 -11.46
CA GLY A 29 -2.46 -1.14 -11.62
C GLY A 29 -3.05 -1.44 -13.00
N LYS A 30 -2.44 -2.36 -13.75
CA LYS A 30 -2.91 -2.72 -15.10
C LYS A 30 -2.85 -4.23 -15.31
N SER A 31 -3.96 -4.81 -15.79
CA SER A 31 -3.96 -6.19 -16.26
C SER A 31 -3.18 -6.36 -17.55
N LYS A 32 -2.60 -7.55 -17.77
CA LYS A 32 -1.79 -7.88 -18.98
C LYS A 32 -2.16 -9.23 -19.57
N GLY A 33 -1.73 -9.42 -20.82
CA GLY A 33 -1.82 -10.70 -21.54
C GLY A 33 -3.24 -11.23 -21.68
N ALA A 34 -3.40 -12.54 -21.61
CA ALA A 34 -4.69 -13.20 -21.77
C ALA A 34 -5.69 -12.82 -20.65
N PHE A 35 -5.20 -12.50 -19.43
CA PHE A 35 -6.06 -12.09 -18.33
C PHE A 35 -6.84 -10.81 -18.67
N ASN A 36 -6.22 -9.88 -19.41
CA ASN A 36 -6.85 -8.62 -19.83
C ASN A 36 -8.08 -8.82 -20.75
N LEU A 37 -8.21 -10.00 -21.37
CA LEU A 37 -9.37 -10.34 -22.21
C LEU A 37 -10.59 -10.74 -21.36
N PHE A 38 -10.38 -11.28 -20.16
CA PHE A 38 -11.43 -11.76 -19.28
C PHE A 38 -11.78 -10.74 -18.20
N PHE A 39 -10.76 -10.05 -17.68
CA PHE A 39 -10.94 -9.07 -16.59
C PHE A 39 -9.92 -7.94 -16.75
N LYS A 40 -10.38 -6.84 -17.36
CA LYS A 40 -9.54 -5.68 -17.58
C LYS A 40 -9.45 -4.85 -16.31
N VAL A 41 -8.20 -4.60 -15.84
CA VAL A 41 -7.88 -3.68 -14.76
C VAL A 41 -7.09 -2.51 -15.31
N ASN A 42 -7.45 -1.30 -14.94
CA ASN A 42 -6.71 -0.07 -15.20
C ASN A 42 -7.01 0.93 -14.08
N ASP A 43 -6.25 0.82 -13.01
CA ASP A 43 -6.41 1.63 -11.82
C ASP A 43 -5.33 2.68 -11.71
N HIS A 44 -5.72 3.85 -11.24
CA HIS A 44 -4.84 4.98 -10.99
C HIS A 44 -5.19 5.60 -9.64
N PHE A 45 -4.15 5.81 -8.83
CA PHE A 45 -4.24 6.42 -7.51
C PHE A 45 -3.18 7.49 -7.36
N GLU A 46 -3.53 8.59 -6.70
CA GLU A 46 -2.56 9.60 -6.30
C GLU A 46 -2.77 9.97 -4.83
N SER A 47 -1.68 10.22 -4.12
CA SER A 47 -1.73 10.76 -2.77
C SER A 47 -0.66 11.83 -2.59
N TYR A 48 -1.06 12.97 -2.04
CA TYR A 48 -0.15 14.05 -1.65
C TYR A 48 0.08 13.94 -0.15
N ILE A 49 1.24 13.41 0.21
CA ILE A 49 1.60 13.03 1.58
C ILE A 49 2.53 14.06 2.18
N ASP A 50 2.22 14.56 3.37
CA ASP A 50 3.08 15.46 4.13
C ASP A 50 4.48 14.87 4.30
N GLU A 51 5.53 15.64 3.98
CA GLU A 51 6.92 15.17 4.05
C GLU A 51 7.40 14.89 5.49
N GLU A 52 6.80 15.55 6.50
CA GLU A 52 7.22 15.43 7.90
C GLU A 52 6.39 14.42 8.68
N TYR A 53 5.05 14.49 8.53
CA TYR A 53 4.13 13.68 9.34
C TYR A 53 3.63 12.43 8.62
N LEU A 54 3.95 12.26 7.34
CA LEU A 54 3.53 11.14 6.49
C LEU A 54 2.01 10.92 6.49
N VAL A 55 1.24 11.99 6.51
CA VAL A 55 -0.23 11.98 6.43
C VAL A 55 -0.70 12.61 5.12
N PRO A 56 -1.80 12.14 4.52
CA PRO A 56 -2.29 12.68 3.26
C PRO A 56 -2.98 14.03 3.45
N TRP A 57 -2.84 14.92 2.46
CA TRP A 57 -3.63 16.13 2.30
C TRP A 57 -4.65 16.00 1.18
N TYR A 58 -4.35 15.20 0.17
CA TYR A 58 -5.23 15.01 -0.97
C TYR A 58 -5.02 13.63 -1.59
N PHE A 59 -6.10 12.96 -1.90
CA PHE A 59 -6.14 11.64 -2.52
C PHE A 59 -7.03 11.66 -3.75
N ILE A 60 -6.60 10.98 -4.81
CA ILE A 60 -7.34 10.79 -6.06
C ILE A 60 -7.36 9.31 -6.38
N ARG A 61 -8.51 8.83 -6.83
CA ARG A 61 -8.69 7.46 -7.31
C ARG A 61 -9.48 7.45 -8.61
N ALA A 62 -8.98 6.68 -9.58
CA ALA A 62 -9.71 6.29 -10.77
C ALA A 62 -9.58 4.77 -10.96
N THR A 63 -10.58 4.02 -10.54
CA THR A 63 -10.62 2.55 -10.59
C THR A 63 -11.45 2.10 -11.79
N ARG A 64 -10.91 1.14 -12.56
CA ARG A 64 -11.55 0.52 -13.71
C ARG A 64 -11.27 -0.97 -13.70
N GLU A 65 -12.18 -1.74 -13.13
CA GLU A 65 -12.04 -3.19 -12.92
C GLU A 65 -13.22 -3.94 -13.54
N GLY A 66 -13.00 -4.60 -14.66
CA GLY A 66 -14.07 -5.28 -15.40
C GLY A 66 -15.20 -4.31 -15.75
N GLY A 67 -16.40 -4.53 -15.21
CA GLY A 67 -17.55 -3.63 -15.35
C GLY A 67 -17.66 -2.55 -14.28
N PHE A 68 -16.78 -2.54 -13.28
CA PHE A 68 -16.79 -1.55 -12.20
C PHE A 68 -15.96 -0.32 -12.57
N SER A 69 -16.48 0.87 -12.27
CA SER A 69 -15.79 2.14 -12.49
C SER A 69 -16.09 3.07 -11.32
N LYS A 70 -15.04 3.64 -10.74
CA LYS A 70 -15.18 4.64 -9.69
C LYS A 70 -14.10 5.69 -9.78
N ASP A 71 -14.52 6.96 -9.77
CA ASP A 71 -13.66 8.13 -9.60
C ASP A 71 -13.98 8.74 -8.24
N ASP A 72 -12.94 9.10 -7.49
CA ASP A 72 -13.07 9.69 -6.17
C ASP A 72 -11.93 10.64 -5.89
N GLU A 73 -12.23 11.73 -5.19
CA GLU A 73 -11.27 12.72 -4.72
C GLU A 73 -11.58 13.03 -3.26
N VAL A 74 -10.57 12.95 -2.40
CA VAL A 74 -10.72 13.24 -0.98
C VAL A 74 -9.70 14.29 -0.55
N ARG A 75 -10.18 15.36 0.07
CA ARG A 75 -9.35 16.36 0.73
C ARG A 75 -9.33 16.08 2.22
N PHE A 76 -8.14 15.96 2.78
CA PHE A 76 -7.93 15.79 4.21
C PHE A 76 -7.53 17.13 4.83
N ASN A 77 -8.14 17.48 5.95
CA ASN A 77 -7.66 18.56 6.81
C ASN A 77 -7.16 17.90 8.11
N GLN A 78 -5.86 17.70 8.19
CA GLN A 78 -5.21 17.06 9.34
C GLN A 78 -5.23 17.93 10.61
N LEU A 79 -5.46 19.25 10.48
CA LEU A 79 -5.56 20.17 11.62
C LEU A 79 -6.94 20.11 12.28
N THR A 80 -7.99 19.94 11.48
CA THR A 80 -9.39 19.85 11.97
C THR A 80 -9.90 18.42 12.02
N ASN A 81 -9.08 17.44 11.62
CA ASN A 81 -9.44 16.02 11.56
C ASN A 81 -10.71 15.77 10.74
N THR A 82 -10.72 16.27 9.50
CA THR A 82 -11.84 16.10 8.57
C THR A 82 -11.36 15.53 7.23
N ALA A 83 -12.22 14.73 6.60
CA ALA A 83 -12.07 14.24 5.24
C ALA A 83 -13.30 14.64 4.43
N SER A 84 -13.08 15.29 3.29
CA SER A 84 -14.13 15.80 2.41
C SER A 84 -13.99 15.18 1.04
N SER A 85 -15.03 14.45 0.60
CA SER A 85 -15.20 13.92 -0.75
C SER A 85 -16.28 14.73 -1.51
N HIS A 86 -16.67 14.28 -2.71
CA HIS A 86 -17.81 14.83 -3.43
C HIS A 86 -19.16 14.55 -2.74
N THR A 87 -19.22 13.47 -1.96
CA THR A 87 -20.47 12.95 -1.38
C THR A 87 -20.60 13.21 0.11
N ALA A 88 -19.48 13.46 0.82
CA ALA A 88 -19.49 13.59 2.26
C ALA A 88 -18.40 14.52 2.81
N ASN A 89 -18.70 15.08 4.00
CA ASN A 89 -17.72 15.71 4.86
C ASN A 89 -17.77 15.02 6.23
N LYS A 90 -16.72 14.35 6.62
CA LYS A 90 -16.67 13.48 7.79
C LYS A 90 -15.61 13.91 8.78
N SER A 91 -15.92 13.85 10.07
CA SER A 91 -14.88 13.84 11.10
C SER A 91 -14.16 12.51 11.08
N VAL A 92 -12.84 12.56 11.13
CA VAL A 92 -11.96 11.38 11.08
C VAL A 92 -10.97 11.41 12.25
N PRO A 93 -10.40 10.28 12.63
CA PRO A 93 -9.33 10.25 13.63
C PRO A 93 -8.12 11.07 13.19
N ALA A 94 -7.39 11.65 14.15
CA ALA A 94 -6.12 12.31 13.90
C ALA A 94 -5.14 11.35 13.21
N GLY A 95 -4.36 11.85 12.26
CA GLY A 95 -3.39 11.07 11.50
C GLY A 95 -4.03 10.04 10.56
N ILE A 96 -5.29 10.27 10.14
CA ILE A 96 -5.97 9.40 9.18
C ILE A 96 -5.17 9.30 7.89
N GLN A 97 -5.09 8.11 7.34
CA GLN A 97 -4.42 7.81 6.08
C GLN A 97 -5.44 7.63 4.94
N ASP A 98 -4.99 7.65 3.70
CA ASP A 98 -5.68 7.03 2.56
C ASP A 98 -5.05 5.66 2.26
N ILE A 99 -5.55 4.95 1.25
CA ILE A 99 -5.08 3.60 0.90
C ILE A 99 -3.65 3.56 0.34
N ILE A 100 -3.11 4.67 -0.13
CA ILE A 100 -1.73 4.79 -0.63
C ILE A 100 -0.82 5.26 0.50
N SER A 101 -1.21 6.34 1.19
CA SER A 101 -0.39 6.90 2.26
C SER A 101 -0.19 5.93 3.43
N VAL A 102 -1.20 5.10 3.76
CA VAL A 102 -1.08 4.09 4.82
C VAL A 102 0.08 3.12 4.58
N PHE A 103 0.36 2.82 3.33
CA PHE A 103 1.46 1.94 2.96
C PHE A 103 2.82 2.59 3.25
N TYR A 104 3.00 3.87 2.90
CA TYR A 104 4.22 4.61 3.19
C TYR A 104 4.38 4.91 4.68
N PHE A 105 3.29 5.22 5.36
CA PHE A 105 3.27 5.39 6.82
C PHE A 105 3.69 4.11 7.54
N ALA A 106 3.17 2.95 7.15
CA ALA A 106 3.54 1.67 7.75
C ALA A 106 5.03 1.31 7.54
N ARG A 107 5.64 1.72 6.41
CA ARG A 107 7.08 1.54 6.16
C ARG A 107 7.97 2.37 7.08
N SER A 108 7.46 3.42 7.72
CA SER A 108 8.20 4.25 8.67
C SER A 108 8.27 3.67 10.09
N PHE A 109 7.58 2.57 10.37
CA PHE A 109 7.63 1.94 11.67
C PHE A 109 9.02 1.35 11.96
N ASP A 110 9.43 1.42 13.22
CA ASP A 110 10.64 0.75 13.69
C ASP A 110 10.36 -0.74 13.96
N PHE A 111 10.95 -1.60 13.15
CA PHE A 111 10.83 -3.06 13.30
C PHE A 111 12.10 -3.70 13.90
N SER A 112 13.07 -2.92 14.39
CA SER A 112 14.34 -3.45 14.91
C SER A 112 14.17 -4.44 16.06
N ASN A 113 13.21 -4.19 16.96
CA ASN A 113 12.94 -5.00 18.14
C ASN A 113 11.58 -5.75 18.09
N VAL A 114 10.99 -5.87 16.90
CA VAL A 114 9.68 -6.50 16.72
C VAL A 114 9.68 -7.98 17.09
N LYS A 115 8.64 -8.42 17.79
CA LYS A 115 8.42 -9.81 18.21
C LYS A 115 7.20 -10.40 17.49
N SER A 116 7.28 -11.69 17.18
CA SER A 116 6.13 -12.39 16.58
C SER A 116 4.87 -12.20 17.42
N GLY A 117 3.80 -11.77 16.77
CA GLY A 117 2.54 -11.41 17.40
C GLY A 117 2.34 -9.90 17.62
N ASP A 118 3.39 -9.07 17.49
CA ASP A 118 3.26 -7.62 17.61
C ASP A 118 2.30 -7.08 16.55
N ARG A 119 1.53 -6.07 16.94
CA ARG A 119 0.42 -5.54 16.15
C ARG A 119 0.57 -4.04 15.96
N PHE A 120 0.47 -3.60 14.73
CA PHE A 120 0.59 -2.21 14.29
C PHE A 120 -0.78 -1.75 13.76
N PRO A 121 -1.58 -1.06 14.57
CA PRO A 121 -2.87 -0.56 14.10
C PRO A 121 -2.66 0.63 13.16
N VAL A 122 -3.39 0.62 12.04
CA VAL A 122 -3.43 1.72 11.08
C VAL A 122 -4.88 2.06 10.77
N LYS A 123 -5.15 3.33 10.49
CA LYS A 123 -6.49 3.82 10.14
C LYS A 123 -6.42 4.50 8.79
N PHE A 124 -7.36 4.19 7.92
CA PHE A 124 -7.45 4.84 6.63
C PHE A 124 -8.91 5.16 6.26
N PHE A 125 -9.06 6.14 5.39
CA PHE A 125 -10.34 6.58 4.88
C PHE A 125 -10.50 6.12 3.43
N LEU A 126 -11.63 5.49 3.14
CA LEU A 126 -12.01 5.01 1.81
C LEU A 126 -13.54 4.95 1.72
N ASP A 127 -14.10 5.33 0.58
CA ASP A 127 -15.55 5.27 0.33
C ASP A 127 -16.37 5.90 1.47
N ASP A 128 -16.00 7.12 1.87
CA ASP A 128 -16.64 7.91 2.95
C ASP A 128 -16.69 7.21 4.31
N SER A 129 -15.80 6.25 4.54
CA SER A 129 -15.75 5.45 5.75
C SER A 129 -14.33 5.35 6.30
N VAL A 130 -14.25 5.29 7.64
CA VAL A 130 -12.99 5.02 8.34
C VAL A 130 -12.85 3.52 8.55
N TYR A 131 -11.75 2.97 8.09
CA TYR A 131 -11.36 1.58 8.31
C TYR A 131 -10.23 1.49 9.32
N VAL A 132 -10.29 0.48 10.16
CA VAL A 132 -9.19 0.11 11.06
C VAL A 132 -8.61 -1.21 10.56
N SER A 133 -7.33 -1.21 10.24
CA SER A 133 -6.56 -2.40 9.93
C SER A 133 -5.52 -2.63 11.00
N VAL A 134 -5.14 -3.86 11.20
CA VAL A 134 -4.03 -4.26 12.07
C VAL A 134 -3.04 -5.04 11.22
N ILE A 135 -1.79 -4.59 11.21
CA ILE A 135 -0.70 -5.30 10.55
C ILE A 135 0.01 -6.12 11.63
N GLN A 136 -0.16 -7.45 11.62
CA GLN A 136 0.47 -8.33 12.59
C GLN A 136 1.80 -8.85 12.05
N TYR A 137 2.88 -8.63 12.80
CA TYR A 137 4.17 -9.24 12.51
C TYR A 137 4.16 -10.74 12.87
N THR A 138 4.67 -11.58 11.97
CA THR A 138 4.67 -13.04 12.16
C THR A 138 6.07 -13.65 12.19
N GLY A 139 7.09 -12.97 11.69
CA GLY A 139 8.45 -13.48 11.71
C GLY A 139 9.33 -12.95 10.58
N ARG A 140 10.55 -13.49 10.49
CA ARG A 140 11.49 -13.26 9.41
C ARG A 140 11.59 -14.51 8.55
N GLU A 141 11.60 -14.31 7.23
CA GLU A 141 11.75 -15.39 6.26
C GLU A 141 12.68 -14.95 5.12
N GLU A 142 13.35 -15.90 4.49
CA GLU A 142 13.96 -15.67 3.19
C GLU A 142 12.94 -15.95 2.09
N VAL A 143 12.81 -15.02 1.15
CA VAL A 143 11.92 -15.11 0.00
C VAL A 143 12.75 -15.09 -1.27
N VAL A 144 12.48 -16.02 -2.19
CA VAL A 144 13.11 -16.07 -3.51
C VAL A 144 12.09 -15.63 -4.55
N ILE A 145 12.43 -14.58 -5.29
CA ILE A 145 11.66 -14.02 -6.42
C ILE A 145 12.59 -13.91 -7.64
N ASP A 146 12.08 -13.48 -8.78
CA ASP A 146 12.89 -13.35 -10.00
C ASP A 146 14.08 -12.39 -9.85
N LEU A 147 13.98 -11.36 -9.01
CA LEU A 147 15.10 -10.44 -8.72
C LEU A 147 16.21 -11.03 -7.85
N GLY A 148 15.92 -12.08 -7.08
CA GLY A 148 16.90 -12.69 -6.20
C GLY A 148 16.31 -13.19 -4.89
N ARG A 149 17.21 -13.44 -3.93
CA ARG A 149 16.88 -13.90 -2.58
C ARG A 149 16.92 -12.72 -1.62
N PHE A 150 15.81 -12.51 -0.92
CA PHE A 150 15.63 -11.42 0.03
C PHE A 150 15.42 -11.94 1.45
N ARG A 151 16.07 -11.32 2.43
CA ARG A 151 15.61 -11.42 3.82
C ARG A 151 14.42 -10.52 3.99
N CYS A 152 13.33 -11.03 4.55
CA CYS A 152 12.08 -10.31 4.68
C CYS A 152 11.52 -10.37 6.09
N LEU A 153 10.84 -9.30 6.47
CA LEU A 153 9.88 -9.27 7.57
C LEU A 153 8.52 -9.69 7.00
N LYS A 154 7.87 -10.64 7.67
CA LYS A 154 6.56 -11.14 7.27
C LYS A 154 5.46 -10.57 8.15
N PHE A 155 4.42 -10.08 7.51
CA PHE A 155 3.24 -9.52 8.15
C PHE A 155 1.95 -10.13 7.63
N LYS A 156 0.91 -10.09 8.47
CA LYS A 156 -0.48 -10.38 8.11
C LYS A 156 -1.32 -9.12 8.28
N PRO A 157 -1.66 -8.41 7.20
CA PRO A 157 -2.65 -7.35 7.25
C PRO A 157 -4.04 -7.92 7.52
N MET A 158 -4.75 -7.34 8.48
CA MET A 158 -6.12 -7.73 8.86
C MET A 158 -6.99 -6.50 8.91
N VAL A 159 -8.08 -6.48 8.18
CA VAL A 159 -9.09 -5.42 8.32
C VAL A 159 -10.01 -5.79 9.47
N VAL A 160 -10.04 -4.95 10.50
CA VAL A 160 -10.78 -5.20 11.75
C VAL A 160 -12.20 -4.65 11.68
N SER A 161 -12.45 -3.65 10.83
CA SER A 161 -13.78 -3.05 10.66
C SER A 161 -14.00 -2.53 9.24
N GLY A 162 -15.21 -2.68 8.76
CA GLY A 162 -15.67 -2.20 7.45
C GLY A 162 -16.47 -3.26 6.69
N ASN A 163 -17.44 -2.80 5.91
CA ASN A 163 -18.34 -3.70 5.15
C ASN A 163 -17.72 -4.20 3.83
N VAL A 164 -16.66 -3.58 3.34
CA VAL A 164 -16.04 -3.90 2.04
C VAL A 164 -15.24 -5.20 2.09
N PHE A 165 -14.74 -5.58 3.27
CA PHE A 165 -13.94 -6.79 3.48
C PHE A 165 -14.72 -7.83 4.30
N SER A 166 -15.92 -8.15 3.86
CA SER A 166 -16.77 -9.15 4.53
C SER A 166 -16.23 -10.58 4.46
N GLN A 167 -15.21 -10.83 3.64
CA GLN A 167 -14.50 -12.10 3.57
C GLN A 167 -13.05 -11.88 3.97
N GLN A 168 -12.61 -12.55 5.03
CA GLN A 168 -11.22 -12.60 5.45
C GLN A 168 -10.44 -13.49 4.48
N TYR A 169 -9.91 -12.92 3.41
CA TYR A 169 -8.87 -13.60 2.65
C TYR A 169 -7.55 -13.44 3.43
N PRO A 170 -6.92 -14.54 3.85
CA PRO A 170 -5.63 -14.46 4.51
C PRO A 170 -4.62 -13.88 3.51
N MET A 171 -4.08 -12.74 3.87
CA MET A 171 -3.05 -12.05 3.09
C MET A 171 -1.74 -12.14 3.87
N ASP A 172 -0.66 -12.52 3.19
CA ASP A 172 0.70 -12.42 3.70
C ASP A 172 1.44 -11.33 2.92
N LEU A 173 2.17 -10.49 3.64
CA LEU A 173 3.00 -9.43 3.09
C LEU A 173 4.43 -9.63 3.56
N TRP A 174 5.39 -9.69 2.65
CA TRP A 174 6.80 -9.71 2.92
C TRP A 174 7.41 -8.39 2.46
N ILE A 175 8.05 -7.68 3.40
CA ILE A 175 8.82 -6.46 3.10
C ILE A 175 10.30 -6.71 3.34
N SER A 176 11.16 -5.95 2.71
CA SER A 176 12.61 -6.04 2.89
C SER A 176 13.01 -5.81 4.35
N ASP A 177 13.85 -6.70 4.92
CA ASP A 177 14.42 -6.57 6.28
C ASP A 177 15.65 -5.65 6.24
N ASP A 178 15.42 -4.40 5.88
CA ASP A 178 16.36 -3.29 5.87
C ASP A 178 15.63 -1.95 6.04
N GLU A 179 16.36 -0.84 6.09
CA GLU A 179 15.79 0.49 6.33
C GLU A 179 14.80 0.98 5.25
N ASN A 180 14.72 0.32 4.09
CA ASN A 180 13.80 0.73 3.03
C ASN A 180 12.39 0.17 3.22
N HIS A 181 12.24 -1.01 3.86
CA HIS A 181 10.96 -1.72 4.05
C HIS A 181 10.11 -1.78 2.77
N ILE A 182 10.76 -2.07 1.60
CA ILE A 182 10.00 -2.16 0.34
C ILE A 182 9.23 -3.49 0.26
N PRO A 183 8.05 -3.51 -0.37
CA PRO A 183 7.33 -4.76 -0.58
C PRO A 183 8.11 -5.66 -1.54
N VAL A 184 8.34 -6.89 -1.12
CA VAL A 184 9.03 -7.91 -1.93
C VAL A 184 8.03 -8.89 -2.50
N LEU A 185 7.10 -9.34 -1.66
CA LEU A 185 6.07 -10.29 -2.05
C LEU A 185 4.77 -10.02 -1.28
N LEU A 186 3.66 -10.10 -1.97
CA LEU A 186 2.33 -10.15 -1.37
C LEU A 186 1.62 -11.38 -1.90
N GLY A 187 1.08 -12.20 -1.01
CA GLY A 187 0.32 -13.38 -1.33
C GLY A 187 -1.07 -13.34 -0.71
N SER A 188 -2.09 -13.69 -1.47
CA SER A 188 -3.44 -13.83 -0.96
C SER A 188 -4.10 -15.08 -1.51
N ALA A 189 -4.70 -15.89 -0.62
CA ALA A 189 -5.60 -16.94 -1.04
C ALA A 189 -6.90 -16.31 -1.54
N VAL A 190 -7.42 -16.79 -2.65
CA VAL A 190 -8.73 -16.41 -3.19
C VAL A 190 -9.61 -17.66 -3.32
N ILE A 191 -10.91 -17.51 -3.59
CA ILE A 191 -11.87 -18.64 -3.65
C ILE A 191 -11.36 -19.76 -4.58
N VAL A 192 -10.70 -19.40 -5.67
CA VAL A 192 -10.09 -20.36 -6.59
C VAL A 192 -8.65 -19.98 -6.86
N GLY A 193 -7.71 -20.66 -6.19
CA GLY A 193 -6.27 -20.44 -6.36
C GLY A 193 -5.66 -19.43 -5.40
N SER A 194 -4.64 -18.72 -5.87
CA SER A 194 -3.95 -17.67 -5.13
C SER A 194 -3.48 -16.56 -6.06
N VAL A 195 -3.44 -15.33 -5.55
CA VAL A 195 -2.85 -14.18 -6.23
C VAL A 195 -1.53 -13.85 -5.55
N LYS A 196 -0.48 -13.65 -6.34
CA LYS A 196 0.82 -13.18 -5.87
C LYS A 196 1.20 -11.89 -6.59
N LEU A 197 1.74 -10.94 -5.85
CA LEU A 197 2.40 -9.76 -6.36
C LEU A 197 3.87 -9.84 -5.96
N GLU A 198 4.76 -9.90 -6.93
CA GLU A 198 6.21 -9.97 -6.71
C GLU A 198 6.89 -8.68 -7.17
N LEU A 199 7.89 -8.22 -6.42
CA LEU A 199 8.74 -7.11 -6.81
C LEU A 199 9.52 -7.49 -8.07
N VAL A 200 9.37 -6.69 -9.15
CA VAL A 200 10.07 -6.95 -10.43
C VAL A 200 11.16 -5.92 -10.73
N SER A 201 11.08 -4.73 -10.13
CA SER A 201 12.12 -3.70 -10.23
C SER A 201 11.95 -2.66 -9.12
N TYR A 202 13.02 -1.97 -8.81
CA TYR A 202 13.03 -0.84 -7.88
C TYR A 202 14.12 0.15 -8.31
N GLU A 203 13.92 1.43 -7.96
CA GLU A 203 14.90 2.48 -8.18
C GLU A 203 14.75 3.59 -7.15
N GLY A 204 15.73 4.47 -7.02
CA GLY A 204 15.64 5.68 -6.18
C GLY A 204 15.50 5.40 -4.68
N LEU A 205 15.99 4.27 -4.18
CA LEU A 205 15.97 3.96 -2.75
C LEU A 205 16.84 4.95 -1.97
N SER A 206 16.35 5.40 -0.81
CA SER A 206 17.06 6.33 0.05
C SER A 206 18.25 5.69 0.78
N LYS A 207 18.23 4.36 0.94
CA LYS A 207 19.22 3.56 1.63
C LYS A 207 19.65 2.36 0.78
N PRO A 208 20.84 1.77 1.01
CA PRO A 208 21.23 0.54 0.37
C PRO A 208 20.22 -0.60 0.64
N LEU A 209 19.93 -1.40 -0.38
CA LEU A 209 19.08 -2.58 -0.25
C LEU A 209 19.89 -3.77 0.30
N THR A 210 20.11 -3.79 1.61
CA THR A 210 20.95 -4.81 2.27
C THR A 210 20.24 -6.13 2.51
N SER A 211 18.93 -6.18 2.30
CA SER A 211 18.11 -7.39 2.41
C SER A 211 18.28 -8.34 1.22
N LEU A 212 18.69 -7.85 0.04
CA LEU A 212 18.98 -8.69 -1.12
C LEU A 212 20.31 -9.41 -0.90
N VAL A 213 20.26 -10.71 -0.59
CA VAL A 213 21.41 -11.51 -0.15
C VAL A 213 21.96 -12.49 -1.20
N GLY A 214 21.34 -12.60 -2.35
CA GLY A 214 21.80 -13.49 -3.43
C GLY A 214 21.00 -13.32 -4.72
N SER A 215 21.63 -13.71 -5.83
CA SER A 215 20.94 -13.77 -7.13
C SER A 215 19.88 -14.87 -7.12
N ALA A 216 18.85 -14.72 -7.94
CA ALA A 216 17.94 -15.83 -8.23
C ALA A 216 18.75 -17.02 -8.78
N VAL A 217 18.57 -18.20 -8.20
CA VAL A 217 19.12 -19.44 -8.78
C VAL A 217 18.26 -19.72 -10.02
N LYS A 218 18.88 -19.58 -11.19
CA LYS A 218 18.25 -19.97 -12.46
C LYS A 218 18.06 -21.46 -12.55
#